data_7978abd09c8d9a72a8e040dac76280aa
#
_entry.id   7978abd09c8d9a72a8e040dac76280aa
#
_cell.length_a   1.000
_cell.length_b   1.000
_cell.length_c   1.000
_cell.angle_alpha   90.00
_cell.angle_beta   90.00
_cell.angle_gamma   90.00
#
_symmetry.space_group_name_H-M   'P 1'
#
loop_
_entity.id
_entity.type
_entity.pdbx_description
1 polymer ?
#
loop_
_entity_poly.entity_id
_entity_poly.type
_entity_poly.pdbx_seq_one_letter_code
_entity_poly.pdbx_strand_id
1 'polypeptide(L)'
;MAKKKGKGKWRKALKWSDKTLQNAQQTDIVIPIMGATGAGKSTFINLFFDKTVAKTSDSLNSCTADVKDYPGPWRKDLSRRIVLVDTPGFNDSHEDEAEILRRVSVWLAKAYDDGMRVAGVIYLSDIAQKRVYGSTRLNLTMLQKLCGDDFYPRIVMATSHWDEVPLHVGEPREEQLRENFWAEIIGKGGKTWRIITRDDALAAIDSIAEEHRRRGLQTDSGTSTSSSGTTVNEDAIALLLQRELVELDKIIPATGAGKELKGNIRNLLEVLKHEVAEEQDPEKKAELQRKLQFLRSQVKQLNIPLGERLRIIFGFYQV
;
A
#
# COMPACT_ATOMS: atom_id res chain seq x y z
N MET A 1 14.78 23.76 19.70
CA MET A 1 15.41 22.55 20.29
C MET A 1 15.32 21.41 19.32
N ALA A 2 16.44 20.96 18.75
CA ALA A 2 16.45 19.83 17.84
C ALA A 2 16.16 18.54 18.63
N LYS A 3 14.99 17.91 18.41
CA LYS A 3 14.70 16.57 18.95
C LYS A 3 15.79 15.63 18.44
N LYS A 4 16.59 15.03 19.33
CA LYS A 4 17.46 13.89 18.99
C LYS A 4 16.60 12.85 18.28
N LYS A 5 16.82 12.66 16.96
CA LYS A 5 16.18 11.57 16.20
C LYS A 5 16.57 10.25 16.88
N GLY A 6 15.67 9.70 17.68
CA GLY A 6 15.82 8.36 18.24
C GLY A 6 15.94 7.37 17.08
N LYS A 7 16.73 6.31 17.23
CA LYS A 7 16.81 5.24 16.23
C LYS A 7 15.48 4.47 16.28
N GLY A 8 14.50 4.84 15.46
CA GLY A 8 13.17 4.20 15.43
C GLY A 8 13.25 2.67 15.36
N LYS A 9 12.33 1.98 16.02
CA LYS A 9 12.30 0.49 16.09
C LYS A 9 12.16 -0.16 14.72
N TRP A 10 11.53 0.50 13.75
CA TRP A 10 11.42 0.04 12.37
C TRP A 10 12.79 -0.20 11.71
N ARG A 11 13.84 0.53 12.13
CA ARG A 11 15.22 0.34 11.63
C ARG A 11 15.78 -1.05 11.93
N LYS A 12 15.27 -1.74 12.95
CA LYS A 12 15.63 -3.13 13.25
C LYS A 12 15.07 -4.11 12.23
N ALA A 13 14.04 -3.72 11.48
CA ALA A 13 13.46 -4.51 10.40
C ALA A 13 14.16 -4.28 9.05
N LEU A 14 15.07 -3.29 8.96
CA LEU A 14 15.85 -2.99 7.76
C LEU A 14 16.83 -4.12 7.48
N LYS A 15 16.84 -4.63 6.24
CA LYS A 15 17.82 -5.59 5.75
C LYS A 15 18.75 -4.91 4.76
N TRP A 16 19.97 -5.45 4.59
CA TRP A 16 20.95 -4.94 3.61
C TRP A 16 20.39 -4.93 2.17
N SER A 17 19.54 -5.89 1.85
CA SER A 17 18.91 -6.00 0.53
C SER A 17 17.80 -5.00 0.27
N ASP A 18 17.30 -4.27 1.29
CA ASP A 18 16.19 -3.35 1.13
C ASP A 18 16.62 -2.14 0.29
N LYS A 19 15.96 -1.96 -0.84
CA LYS A 19 16.14 -0.77 -1.66
C LYS A 19 15.38 0.38 -1.02
N THR A 20 16.06 1.49 -0.87
CA THR A 20 15.46 2.76 -0.43
C THR A 20 15.66 3.78 -1.52
N LEU A 21 14.80 4.79 -1.56
CA LEU A 21 14.88 5.84 -2.57
C LEU A 21 16.27 6.50 -2.56
N GLN A 22 16.99 6.36 -3.69
CA GLN A 22 18.27 7.01 -3.86
C GLN A 22 18.05 8.43 -4.41
N ASN A 23 18.83 9.40 -3.94
CA ASN A 23 18.74 10.80 -4.36
C ASN A 23 17.33 11.42 -4.14
N ALA A 24 16.68 11.07 -3.04
CA ALA A 24 15.42 11.65 -2.62
C ALA A 24 15.51 13.17 -2.50
N GLN A 25 14.51 13.89 -3.01
CA GLN A 25 14.36 15.33 -2.88
C GLN A 25 13.10 15.63 -2.05
N GLN A 26 13.15 16.66 -1.22
CA GLN A 26 11.96 17.06 -0.44
C GLN A 26 10.80 17.55 -1.33
N THR A 27 11.13 17.96 -2.56
CA THR A 27 10.16 18.39 -3.58
C THR A 27 9.55 17.24 -4.37
N ASP A 28 9.99 15.99 -4.12
CA ASP A 28 9.47 14.80 -4.80
C ASP A 28 8.01 14.55 -4.43
N ILE A 29 7.19 14.30 -5.44
CA ILE A 29 5.79 13.92 -5.32
C ILE A 29 5.71 12.40 -5.35
N VAL A 30 5.63 11.79 -4.18
CA VAL A 30 5.70 10.33 -4.02
C VAL A 30 4.30 9.72 -4.11
N ILE A 31 4.11 8.78 -5.06
CA ILE A 31 2.83 8.11 -5.33
C ILE A 31 3.04 6.59 -5.38
N PRO A 32 2.77 5.84 -4.30
CA PRO A 32 2.72 4.39 -4.34
C PRO A 32 1.60 3.86 -5.26
N ILE A 33 1.94 2.85 -6.05
CA ILE A 33 1.00 2.11 -6.88
C ILE A 33 0.75 0.76 -6.20
N MET A 34 -0.48 0.56 -5.74
CA MET A 34 -0.89 -0.61 -4.97
C MET A 34 -1.94 -1.41 -5.73
N GLY A 35 -2.19 -2.63 -5.33
CA GLY A 35 -3.18 -3.53 -5.93
C GLY A 35 -2.68 -4.97 -5.95
N ALA A 36 -3.55 -5.91 -6.27
CA ALA A 36 -3.23 -7.33 -6.35
C ALA A 36 -2.14 -7.61 -7.40
N THR A 37 -1.49 -8.77 -7.29
CA THR A 37 -0.61 -9.27 -8.37
C THR A 37 -1.43 -9.42 -9.66
N GLY A 38 -0.88 -8.99 -10.77
CA GLY A 38 -1.57 -8.96 -12.06
C GLY A 38 -2.46 -7.73 -12.31
N ALA A 39 -2.68 -6.83 -11.34
CA ALA A 39 -3.52 -5.64 -11.53
C ALA A 39 -2.91 -4.53 -12.43
N GLY A 40 -1.82 -4.81 -13.14
CA GLY A 40 -1.23 -3.85 -14.09
C GLY A 40 -0.38 -2.74 -13.48
N LYS A 41 0.11 -2.87 -12.23
CA LYS A 41 0.91 -1.83 -11.54
C LYS A 41 2.15 -1.41 -12.34
N SER A 42 2.97 -2.37 -12.75
CA SER A 42 4.19 -2.10 -13.53
C SER A 42 3.86 -1.56 -14.93
N THR A 43 2.75 -2.00 -15.55
CA THR A 43 2.24 -1.47 -16.80
C THR A 43 1.82 0.00 -16.64
N PHE A 44 1.10 0.34 -15.58
CA PHE A 44 0.73 1.72 -15.25
C PHE A 44 1.96 2.63 -15.13
N ILE A 45 3.02 2.16 -14.46
CA ILE A 45 4.28 2.89 -14.35
C ILE A 45 4.90 3.11 -15.73
N ASN A 46 4.92 2.09 -16.59
CA ASN A 46 5.46 2.20 -17.95
C ASN A 46 4.66 3.20 -18.82
N LEU A 47 3.34 3.30 -18.63
CA LEU A 47 2.50 4.30 -19.28
C LEU A 47 2.93 5.73 -18.93
N PHE A 48 3.29 6.00 -17.68
CA PHE A 48 3.79 7.33 -17.29
C PHE A 48 5.09 7.68 -18.02
N PHE A 49 6.04 6.76 -18.09
CA PHE A 49 7.35 7.00 -18.69
C PHE A 49 7.36 6.91 -20.22
N ASP A 50 6.30 6.42 -20.85
CA ASP A 50 6.24 6.13 -22.29
C ASP A 50 7.36 5.19 -22.77
N LYS A 51 7.78 4.31 -21.88
CA LYS A 51 8.82 3.30 -22.12
C LYS A 51 8.80 2.23 -21.02
N THR A 52 9.36 1.07 -21.32
CA THR A 52 9.49 -0.02 -20.33
C THR A 52 10.62 0.30 -19.34
N VAL A 53 10.27 0.80 -18.16
CA VAL A 53 11.17 1.02 -17.00
C VAL A 53 10.92 -0.02 -15.90
N ALA A 54 9.67 -0.40 -15.69
CA ALA A 54 9.27 -1.45 -14.77
C ALA A 54 9.10 -2.76 -15.53
N LYS A 55 9.64 -3.85 -14.97
CA LYS A 55 9.47 -5.17 -15.59
C LYS A 55 8.01 -5.61 -15.45
N THR A 56 7.40 -5.93 -16.56
CA THR A 56 6.11 -6.62 -16.63
C THR A 56 6.38 -8.12 -16.85
N SER A 57 5.50 -8.98 -16.39
CA SER A 57 5.56 -10.41 -16.66
C SER A 57 4.21 -10.91 -17.10
N ASP A 58 4.19 -11.62 -18.20
CA ASP A 58 3.04 -12.39 -18.68
C ASP A 58 2.94 -13.75 -17.96
N SER A 59 3.86 -14.05 -17.03
CA SER A 59 3.82 -15.29 -16.25
C SER A 59 2.96 -15.11 -15.00
N LEU A 60 2.35 -16.22 -14.53
CA LEU A 60 1.57 -16.27 -13.28
C LEU A 60 2.40 -15.96 -12.02
N ASN A 61 3.72 -15.86 -12.15
CA ASN A 61 4.61 -15.49 -11.05
C ASN A 61 4.78 -13.98 -10.98
N SER A 62 4.65 -13.41 -9.78
CA SER A 62 4.91 -11.99 -9.54
C SER A 62 6.32 -11.59 -9.95
N CYS A 63 6.44 -10.49 -10.70
CA CYS A 63 7.73 -9.92 -11.07
C CYS A 63 8.26 -8.93 -10.05
N THR A 64 7.43 -8.44 -9.16
CA THR A 64 7.78 -7.38 -8.20
C THR A 64 7.89 -7.96 -6.81
N ALA A 65 9.04 -8.57 -6.53
CA ALA A 65 9.37 -9.05 -5.19
C ALA A 65 9.77 -7.89 -4.25
N ASP A 66 10.37 -6.83 -4.77
CA ASP A 66 10.87 -5.69 -4.00
C ASP A 66 10.09 -4.41 -4.27
N VAL A 67 10.01 -3.54 -3.27
CA VAL A 67 9.54 -2.15 -3.48
C VAL A 67 10.57 -1.41 -4.33
N LYS A 68 10.13 -0.80 -5.43
CA LYS A 68 10.98 -0.05 -6.36
C LYS A 68 10.40 1.31 -6.65
N ASP A 69 11.25 2.30 -6.68
CA ASP A 69 10.91 3.67 -7.01
C ASP A 69 11.36 4.04 -8.43
N TYR A 70 10.53 4.81 -9.12
CA TYR A 70 10.74 5.27 -10.48
C TYR A 70 10.54 6.79 -10.52
N PRO A 71 11.63 7.59 -10.37
CA PRO A 71 11.55 9.04 -10.48
C PRO A 71 11.49 9.50 -11.93
N GLY A 72 10.60 10.44 -12.22
CA GLY A 72 10.48 11.06 -13.52
C GLY A 72 10.05 12.53 -13.41
N PRO A 73 10.27 13.35 -14.47
CA PRO A 73 9.87 14.75 -14.46
C PRO A 73 8.34 14.87 -14.43
N TRP A 74 7.80 15.81 -13.67
CA TRP A 74 6.39 16.14 -13.78
C TRP A 74 6.18 17.13 -14.92
N ARG A 75 5.48 16.72 -15.98
CA ARG A 75 5.31 17.52 -17.20
C ARG A 75 4.63 18.88 -17.00
N LYS A 76 3.85 19.06 -15.92
CA LYS A 76 3.18 20.34 -15.59
C LYS A 76 4.06 21.26 -14.73
N ASP A 77 5.10 20.72 -14.10
CA ASP A 77 6.04 21.50 -13.29
C ASP A 77 7.41 20.78 -13.28
N LEU A 78 8.27 21.16 -14.21
CA LEU A 78 9.59 20.54 -14.40
C LEU A 78 10.56 20.77 -13.22
N SER A 79 10.22 21.66 -12.27
CA SER A 79 10.98 21.84 -11.03
C SER A 79 10.76 20.72 -10.02
N ARG A 80 9.74 19.87 -10.24
CA ARG A 80 9.35 18.76 -9.38
C ARG A 80 9.41 17.44 -10.11
N ARG A 81 9.63 16.37 -9.35
CA ARG A 81 9.60 15.00 -9.89
C ARG A 81 8.40 14.26 -9.33
N ILE A 82 7.81 13.43 -10.18
CA ILE A 82 6.90 12.35 -9.74
C ILE A 82 7.76 11.13 -9.43
N VAL A 83 7.57 10.54 -8.27
CA VAL A 83 8.20 9.28 -7.89
C VAL A 83 7.10 8.23 -7.75
N LEU A 84 6.95 7.41 -8.80
CA LEU A 84 6.04 6.27 -8.75
C LEU A 84 6.73 5.11 -8.04
N VAL A 85 6.04 4.49 -7.08
CA VAL A 85 6.58 3.40 -6.27
C VAL A 85 5.82 2.13 -6.59
N ASP A 86 6.50 1.18 -7.24
CA ASP A 86 5.97 -0.17 -7.50
C ASP A 86 6.02 -0.99 -6.21
N THR A 87 4.85 -1.44 -5.76
CA THR A 87 4.75 -2.24 -4.54
C THR A 87 4.38 -3.68 -4.88
N PRO A 88 4.94 -4.68 -4.19
CA PRO A 88 4.47 -6.05 -4.31
C PRO A 88 3.01 -6.15 -3.87
N GLY A 89 2.23 -6.99 -4.55
CA GLY A 89 0.84 -7.29 -4.16
C GLY A 89 0.81 -8.26 -2.98
N PHE A 90 -0.09 -8.05 -2.02
CA PHE A 90 -0.39 -9.06 -1.00
C PHE A 90 -1.11 -10.26 -1.63
N ASN A 91 -0.85 -11.45 -1.09
CA ASN A 91 -1.36 -12.73 -1.55
C ASN A 91 -0.80 -13.18 -2.92
N ASP A 92 0.48 -12.96 -3.11
CA ASP A 92 1.23 -13.72 -4.11
C ASP A 92 1.44 -15.14 -3.54
N SER A 93 1.02 -16.16 -4.29
CA SER A 93 1.07 -17.57 -3.86
C SER A 93 2.49 -18.07 -3.53
N HIS A 94 3.52 -17.29 -3.83
CA HIS A 94 4.93 -17.64 -3.71
C HIS A 94 5.72 -16.78 -2.72
N GLU A 95 5.16 -15.69 -2.19
CA GLU A 95 5.88 -14.80 -1.27
C GLU A 95 5.31 -14.82 0.15
N ASP A 96 6.19 -14.57 1.11
CA ASP A 96 5.85 -14.39 2.52
C ASP A 96 5.19 -13.01 2.71
N GLU A 97 3.89 -12.98 2.96
CA GLU A 97 3.11 -11.74 3.16
C GLU A 97 3.65 -10.89 4.32
N ALA A 98 4.23 -11.52 5.34
CA ALA A 98 4.88 -10.81 6.43
C ALA A 98 6.15 -10.10 5.94
N GLU A 99 6.87 -10.70 5.01
CA GLU A 99 8.04 -10.08 4.36
C GLU A 99 7.62 -8.95 3.42
N ILE A 100 6.53 -9.11 2.66
CA ILE A 100 5.96 -8.04 1.82
C ILE A 100 5.59 -6.83 2.70
N LEU A 101 4.84 -7.06 3.79
CA LEU A 101 4.50 -5.99 4.73
C LEU A 101 5.75 -5.35 5.32
N ARG A 102 6.77 -6.14 5.67
CA ARG A 102 8.04 -5.61 6.17
C ARG A 102 8.71 -4.67 5.16
N ARG A 103 8.83 -5.09 3.90
CA ARG A 103 9.47 -4.28 2.83
C ARG A 103 8.74 -2.97 2.58
N VAL A 104 7.43 -3.02 2.43
CA VAL A 104 6.59 -1.82 2.26
C VAL A 104 6.71 -0.90 3.48
N SER A 105 6.66 -1.46 4.69
CA SER A 105 6.78 -0.70 5.95
C SER A 105 8.12 0.01 6.07
N VAL A 106 9.21 -0.69 5.79
CA VAL A 106 10.57 -0.13 5.88
C VAL A 106 10.77 0.97 4.85
N TRP A 107 10.31 0.76 3.61
CA TRP A 107 10.41 1.76 2.56
C TRP A 107 9.64 3.04 2.93
N LEU A 108 8.38 2.90 3.35
CA LEU A 108 7.52 4.03 3.74
C LEU A 108 8.06 4.76 4.97
N ALA A 109 8.54 4.02 5.97
CA ALA A 109 9.12 4.63 7.17
C ALA A 109 10.42 5.39 6.86
N LYS A 110 11.26 4.84 5.98
CA LYS A 110 12.51 5.50 5.56
C LYS A 110 12.21 6.77 4.76
N ALA A 111 11.29 6.70 3.79
CA ALA A 111 10.85 7.86 3.03
C ALA A 111 10.35 8.99 3.97
N TYR A 112 9.54 8.65 4.96
CA TYR A 112 9.03 9.61 5.94
C TYR A 112 10.12 10.21 6.83
N ASP A 113 11.07 9.38 7.30
CA ASP A 113 12.20 9.83 8.13
C ASP A 113 13.16 10.74 7.35
N ASP A 114 13.28 10.54 6.02
CA ASP A 114 14.04 11.41 5.11
C ASP A 114 13.29 12.71 4.74
N GLY A 115 12.10 12.92 5.29
CA GLY A 115 11.31 14.14 5.07
C GLY A 115 10.38 14.10 3.86
N MET A 116 10.32 12.98 3.15
CA MET A 116 9.39 12.80 2.04
C MET A 116 7.98 12.48 2.54
N ARG A 117 6.99 13.05 1.87
CA ARG A 117 5.59 12.77 2.14
C ARG A 117 4.95 12.06 0.95
N VAL A 118 4.13 11.07 1.24
CA VAL A 118 3.29 10.43 0.22
C VAL A 118 2.21 11.42 -0.16
N ALA A 119 2.17 11.81 -1.44
CA ALA A 119 1.22 12.78 -1.98
C ALA A 119 -0.19 12.19 -2.12
N GLY A 120 -0.26 10.92 -2.50
CA GLY A 120 -1.46 10.13 -2.66
C GLY A 120 -1.11 8.68 -2.98
N VAL A 121 -2.10 7.82 -3.08
CA VAL A 121 -1.95 6.40 -3.46
C VAL A 121 -2.86 6.09 -4.63
N ILE A 122 -2.37 5.35 -5.62
CA ILE A 122 -3.19 4.78 -6.67
C ILE A 122 -3.34 3.29 -6.40
N TYR A 123 -4.58 2.83 -6.25
CA TYR A 123 -4.91 1.43 -6.08
C TYR A 123 -5.53 0.89 -7.36
N LEU A 124 -4.86 -0.07 -7.99
CA LEU A 124 -5.29 -0.69 -9.23
C LEU A 124 -6.06 -1.99 -8.97
N SER A 125 -7.20 -2.12 -9.64
CA SER A 125 -8.00 -3.33 -9.70
C SER A 125 -8.18 -3.76 -11.15
N ASP A 126 -7.93 -5.02 -11.41
CA ASP A 126 -8.16 -5.65 -12.70
C ASP A 126 -9.65 -5.87 -12.95
N ILE A 127 -10.23 -5.17 -13.96
CA ILE A 127 -11.66 -5.29 -14.32
C ILE A 127 -11.97 -6.58 -15.07
N ALA A 128 -10.95 -7.24 -15.65
CA ALA A 128 -11.11 -8.51 -16.33
C ALA A 128 -11.41 -9.66 -15.36
N GLN A 129 -11.03 -9.53 -14.09
CA GLN A 129 -11.31 -10.55 -13.08
C GLN A 129 -12.81 -10.74 -12.87
N LYS A 130 -13.27 -11.99 -13.06
CA LYS A 130 -14.70 -12.35 -12.95
C LYS A 130 -15.24 -12.33 -11.51
N ARG A 131 -14.37 -12.41 -10.52
CA ARG A 131 -14.72 -12.44 -9.09
C ARG A 131 -13.71 -11.68 -8.26
N VAL A 132 -14.17 -11.02 -7.21
CA VAL A 132 -13.29 -10.46 -6.19
C VAL A 132 -12.85 -11.59 -5.27
N TYR A 133 -11.66 -12.12 -5.51
CA TYR A 133 -11.09 -13.19 -4.70
C TYR A 133 -10.69 -12.69 -3.29
N GLY A 134 -10.48 -13.63 -2.36
CA GLY A 134 -9.99 -13.32 -1.01
C GLY A 134 -8.71 -12.48 -0.99
N SER A 135 -7.84 -12.70 -2.00
CA SER A 135 -6.62 -11.89 -2.24
C SER A 135 -6.92 -10.41 -2.50
N THR A 136 -7.88 -10.10 -3.35
CA THR A 136 -8.27 -8.72 -3.65
C THR A 136 -8.85 -8.04 -2.41
N ARG A 137 -9.64 -8.76 -1.61
CA ARG A 137 -10.15 -8.27 -0.33
C ARG A 137 -9.03 -7.98 0.66
N LEU A 138 -8.06 -8.90 0.80
CA LEU A 138 -6.90 -8.69 1.67
C LEU A 138 -6.11 -7.46 1.24
N ASN A 139 -5.81 -7.31 -0.07
CA ASN A 139 -5.11 -6.14 -0.59
C ASN A 139 -5.84 -4.83 -0.26
N LEU A 140 -7.17 -4.81 -0.41
CA LEU A 140 -7.97 -3.62 -0.09
C LEU A 140 -7.97 -3.33 1.43
N THR A 141 -8.15 -4.36 2.27
CA THR A 141 -8.07 -4.19 3.72
C THR A 141 -6.68 -3.72 4.15
N MET A 142 -5.62 -4.25 3.52
CA MET A 142 -4.26 -3.78 3.78
C MET A 142 -4.08 -2.32 3.36
N LEU A 143 -4.59 -1.90 2.19
CA LEU A 143 -4.61 -0.48 1.78
C LEU A 143 -5.23 0.41 2.87
N GLN A 144 -6.41 0.04 3.37
CA GLN A 144 -7.11 0.79 4.43
C GLN A 144 -6.27 0.89 5.71
N LYS A 145 -5.64 -0.22 6.14
CA LYS A 145 -4.80 -0.24 7.36
C LYS A 145 -3.46 0.46 7.18
N LEU A 146 -2.94 0.53 5.96
CA LEU A 146 -1.72 1.27 5.65
C LEU A 146 -1.98 2.78 5.59
N CYS A 147 -3.08 3.18 4.96
CA CYS A 147 -3.41 4.58 4.74
C CYS A 147 -4.05 5.24 5.97
N GLY A 148 -5.03 4.59 6.59
CA GLY A 148 -5.91 5.21 7.58
C GLY A 148 -6.95 6.14 6.95
N ASP A 149 -8.01 6.40 7.71
CA ASP A 149 -9.19 7.12 7.22
C ASP A 149 -8.89 8.56 6.77
N ASP A 150 -8.04 9.26 7.50
CA ASP A 150 -7.63 10.65 7.20
C ASP A 150 -6.94 10.78 5.83
N PHE A 151 -6.40 9.67 5.32
CA PHE A 151 -5.69 9.66 4.04
C PHE A 151 -6.61 9.35 2.85
N TYR A 152 -7.83 8.88 3.05
CA TYR A 152 -8.73 8.45 1.96
C TYR A 152 -8.98 9.52 0.88
N PRO A 153 -9.09 10.82 1.17
CA PRO A 153 -9.21 11.85 0.13
C PRO A 153 -8.03 11.93 -0.85
N ARG A 154 -6.91 11.27 -0.52
CA ARG A 154 -5.69 11.21 -1.34
C ARG A 154 -5.54 9.86 -2.06
N ILE A 155 -6.57 9.01 -2.04
CA ILE A 155 -6.56 7.71 -2.71
C ILE A 155 -7.34 7.82 -4.03
N VAL A 156 -6.73 7.32 -5.09
CA VAL A 156 -7.36 7.07 -6.37
C VAL A 156 -7.56 5.56 -6.51
N MET A 157 -8.83 5.13 -6.53
CA MET A 157 -9.23 3.77 -6.84
C MET A 157 -9.39 3.65 -8.35
N ALA A 158 -8.57 2.85 -9.02
CA ALA A 158 -8.54 2.78 -10.46
C ALA A 158 -8.76 1.36 -10.99
N THR A 159 -9.43 1.24 -12.13
CA THR A 159 -9.65 0.00 -12.87
C THR A 159 -8.74 -0.06 -14.10
N SER A 160 -8.19 -1.26 -14.38
CA SER A 160 -7.28 -1.57 -15.49
C SER A 160 -7.80 -2.74 -16.33
N HIS A 161 -7.09 -3.13 -17.39
CA HIS A 161 -7.42 -4.27 -18.28
C HIS A 161 -8.80 -4.13 -18.96
N TRP A 162 -9.17 -2.91 -19.34
CA TRP A 162 -10.43 -2.65 -20.05
C TRP A 162 -10.42 -3.17 -21.48
N ASP A 163 -9.27 -3.40 -22.06
CA ASP A 163 -9.05 -4.03 -23.37
C ASP A 163 -9.37 -5.54 -23.38
N GLU A 164 -9.39 -6.17 -22.19
CA GLU A 164 -9.67 -7.60 -22.04
C GLU A 164 -11.17 -7.91 -21.85
N VAL A 165 -12.01 -6.89 -21.67
CA VAL A 165 -13.45 -7.08 -21.44
C VAL A 165 -14.31 -6.11 -22.23
N PRO A 166 -15.47 -6.58 -22.79
CA PRO A 166 -16.46 -5.68 -23.36
C PRO A 166 -17.01 -4.69 -22.32
N LEU A 167 -17.30 -3.46 -22.72
CA LEU A 167 -17.81 -2.42 -21.82
C LEU A 167 -19.05 -2.84 -21.04
N HIS A 168 -20.01 -3.53 -21.69
CA HIS A 168 -21.23 -4.00 -21.04
C HIS A 168 -20.98 -5.06 -19.94
N VAL A 169 -19.77 -5.64 -19.88
CA VAL A 169 -19.33 -6.56 -18.82
C VAL A 169 -18.51 -5.82 -17.76
N GLY A 170 -17.63 -4.92 -18.20
CA GLY A 170 -16.75 -4.17 -17.30
C GLY A 170 -17.50 -3.15 -16.45
N GLU A 171 -18.46 -2.41 -17.05
CA GLU A 171 -19.20 -1.35 -16.34
C GLU A 171 -20.00 -1.85 -15.13
N PRO A 172 -20.77 -2.94 -15.20
CA PRO A 172 -21.43 -3.49 -14.01
C PRO A 172 -20.44 -3.99 -12.94
N ARG A 173 -19.26 -4.48 -13.33
CA ARG A 173 -18.23 -4.89 -12.36
C ARG A 173 -17.62 -3.69 -11.65
N GLU A 174 -17.36 -2.61 -12.39
CA GLU A 174 -16.86 -1.36 -11.81
C GLU A 174 -17.87 -0.79 -10.81
N GLU A 175 -19.17 -0.80 -11.13
CA GLU A 175 -20.22 -0.36 -10.22
C GLU A 175 -20.23 -1.20 -8.94
N GLN A 176 -20.14 -2.54 -9.07
CA GLN A 176 -20.03 -3.43 -7.90
C GLN A 176 -18.78 -3.14 -7.05
N LEU A 177 -17.63 -2.81 -7.68
CA LEU A 177 -16.45 -2.40 -6.94
C LEU A 177 -16.71 -1.12 -6.15
N ARG A 178 -17.33 -0.12 -6.76
CA ARG A 178 -17.64 1.17 -6.15
C ARG A 178 -18.62 1.05 -4.98
N GLU A 179 -19.70 0.30 -5.17
CA GLU A 179 -20.77 0.17 -4.18
C GLU A 179 -20.41 -0.75 -3.01
N ASN A 180 -19.73 -1.86 -3.27
CA ASN A 180 -19.54 -2.90 -2.27
C ASN A 180 -18.14 -2.94 -1.66
N PHE A 181 -17.12 -2.50 -2.40
CA PHE A 181 -15.73 -2.65 -1.96
C PHE A 181 -15.04 -1.31 -1.69
N TRP A 182 -15.33 -0.29 -2.49
CA TRP A 182 -14.68 1.02 -2.40
C TRP A 182 -15.56 2.08 -1.72
N ALA A 183 -16.80 1.73 -1.38
CA ALA A 183 -17.80 2.66 -0.85
C ALA A 183 -17.29 3.48 0.35
N GLU A 184 -16.56 2.86 1.27
CA GLU A 184 -16.00 3.54 2.42
C GLU A 184 -14.95 4.58 2.02
N ILE A 185 -14.00 4.21 1.14
CA ILE A 185 -12.94 5.11 0.66
C ILE A 185 -13.57 6.26 -0.14
N ILE A 186 -14.51 5.95 -1.05
CA ILE A 186 -15.22 6.94 -1.87
C ILE A 186 -16.04 7.88 -0.99
N GLY A 187 -16.80 7.33 -0.03
CA GLY A 187 -17.63 8.11 0.89
C GLY A 187 -16.84 9.08 1.78
N LYS A 188 -15.55 8.82 1.99
CA LYS A 188 -14.61 9.68 2.69
C LYS A 188 -13.72 10.52 1.76
N GLY A 189 -14.09 10.69 0.50
CA GLY A 189 -13.45 11.60 -0.46
C GLY A 189 -12.43 10.95 -1.41
N GLY A 190 -12.28 9.64 -1.41
CA GLY A 190 -11.48 8.93 -2.41
C GLY A 190 -12.05 9.08 -3.81
N LYS A 191 -11.18 9.11 -4.81
CA LYS A 191 -11.55 9.29 -6.21
C LYS A 191 -11.55 7.97 -6.95
N THR A 192 -12.34 7.87 -8.04
CA THR A 192 -12.35 6.70 -8.91
C THR A 192 -11.86 7.06 -10.31
N TRP A 193 -11.18 6.12 -11.00
CA TRP A 193 -10.60 6.36 -12.32
C TRP A 193 -10.63 5.09 -13.17
N ARG A 194 -10.82 5.24 -14.50
CA ARG A 194 -10.57 4.17 -15.48
C ARG A 194 -9.24 4.41 -16.14
N ILE A 195 -8.40 3.39 -16.22
CA ILE A 195 -7.13 3.44 -16.93
C ILE A 195 -7.26 2.59 -18.19
N ILE A 196 -7.53 3.26 -19.29
CA ILE A 196 -7.67 2.66 -20.64
C ILE A 196 -6.48 3.06 -21.48
N THR A 197 -6.09 4.34 -21.39
CA THR A 197 -5.04 4.94 -22.19
C THR A 197 -3.91 5.47 -21.33
N ARG A 198 -2.82 5.85 -21.99
CA ARG A 198 -1.72 6.57 -21.34
C ARG A 198 -2.19 7.90 -20.73
N ASP A 199 -3.08 8.61 -21.42
CA ASP A 199 -3.57 9.90 -20.94
C ASP A 199 -4.40 9.77 -19.67
N ASP A 200 -5.15 8.67 -19.51
CA ASP A 200 -5.87 8.39 -18.27
C ASP A 200 -4.89 8.19 -17.09
N ALA A 201 -3.81 7.44 -17.31
CA ALA A 201 -2.77 7.24 -16.30
C ALA A 201 -2.11 8.57 -15.91
N LEU A 202 -1.78 9.41 -16.90
CA LEU A 202 -1.20 10.73 -16.67
C LEU A 202 -2.18 11.65 -15.93
N ALA A 203 -3.47 11.64 -16.29
CA ALA A 203 -4.50 12.45 -15.65
C ALA A 203 -4.71 12.02 -14.18
N ALA A 204 -4.70 10.71 -13.88
CA ALA A 204 -4.79 10.19 -12.53
C ALA A 204 -3.62 10.67 -11.64
N ILE A 205 -2.38 10.59 -12.16
CA ILE A 205 -1.17 11.08 -11.49
C ILE A 205 -1.24 12.59 -11.28
N ASP A 206 -1.58 13.34 -12.34
CA ASP A 206 -1.70 14.80 -12.29
C ASP A 206 -2.73 15.25 -11.25
N SER A 207 -3.85 14.55 -11.11
CA SER A 207 -4.88 14.88 -10.12
C SER A 207 -4.36 14.81 -8.68
N ILE A 208 -3.46 13.86 -8.38
CA ILE A 208 -2.80 13.75 -7.07
C ILE A 208 -1.74 14.83 -6.92
N ALA A 209 -0.90 15.02 -7.94
CA ALA A 209 0.22 15.95 -7.89
C ALA A 209 -0.24 17.41 -7.77
N GLU A 210 -1.27 17.80 -8.50
CA GLU A 210 -1.87 19.15 -8.39
C GLU A 210 -2.51 19.39 -7.04
N GLU A 211 -3.24 18.40 -6.52
CA GLU A 211 -3.84 18.48 -5.20
C GLU A 211 -2.78 18.62 -4.10
N HIS A 212 -1.71 17.84 -4.19
CA HIS A 212 -0.56 17.92 -3.29
C HIS A 212 0.11 19.31 -3.36
N ARG A 213 0.34 19.83 -4.56
CA ARG A 213 0.90 21.17 -4.78
C ARG A 213 0.01 22.27 -4.20
N ARG A 214 -1.31 22.19 -4.44
CA ARG A 214 -2.29 23.16 -3.93
C ARG A 214 -2.28 23.25 -2.41
N ARG A 215 -2.20 22.11 -1.72
CA ARG A 215 -2.13 22.07 -0.25
C ARG A 215 -0.83 22.68 0.27
N GLY A 216 0.32 22.39 -0.37
CA GLY A 216 1.59 23.01 0.01
C GLY A 216 1.59 24.54 -0.10
N LEU A 217 0.90 25.11 -1.09
CA LEU A 217 0.77 26.56 -1.23
C LEU A 217 -0.14 27.20 -0.16
N GLN A 218 -1.13 26.47 0.35
CA GLN A 218 -2.05 26.98 1.39
C GLN A 218 -1.34 27.07 2.76
N THR A 219 -0.41 26.19 3.07
CA THR A 219 0.35 26.24 4.32
C THR A 219 1.38 27.38 4.37
N ASP A 220 1.97 27.73 3.23
CA ASP A 220 2.92 28.84 3.13
C ASP A 220 2.21 30.22 3.24
N SER A 221 0.94 30.30 2.91
CA SER A 221 0.16 31.57 2.94
C SER A 221 -0.53 31.87 4.29
N GLY A 222 -0.34 31.06 5.30
CA GLY A 222 -0.60 31.37 6.72
C GLY A 222 -1.98 31.91 7.07
N THR A 223 -3.09 31.41 6.51
CA THR A 223 -4.43 31.69 7.04
C THR A 223 -5.49 30.72 6.49
N SER A 224 -5.83 29.72 7.27
CA SER A 224 -7.16 29.12 7.19
C SER A 224 -7.62 28.77 8.61
N THR A 225 -8.30 29.71 9.23
CA THR A 225 -9.16 29.46 10.40
C THR A 225 -10.37 28.69 9.97
N SER A 226 -10.35 27.36 10.12
CA SER A 226 -11.60 26.60 10.15
C SER A 226 -12.29 26.79 11.50
N SER A 227 -13.60 26.95 11.48
CA SER A 227 -14.50 27.27 12.60
C SER A 227 -14.64 26.18 13.69
N SER A 228 -13.73 25.23 13.75
CA SER A 228 -13.58 24.27 14.85
C SER A 228 -12.12 24.23 15.25
N GLY A 229 -11.79 24.75 16.41
CA GLY A 229 -10.48 25.11 16.93
C GLY A 229 -9.39 24.03 17.02
N THR A 230 -9.27 23.18 16.02
CA THR A 230 -8.15 22.26 15.85
C THR A 230 -7.50 22.57 14.49
N THR A 231 -6.38 23.30 14.51
CA THR A 231 -5.54 23.48 13.34
C THR A 231 -4.92 22.13 12.96
N VAL A 232 -5.62 21.36 12.14
CA VAL A 232 -5.02 20.19 11.47
C VAL A 232 -4.14 20.76 10.37
N ASN A 233 -2.82 20.64 10.53
CA ASN A 233 -1.88 20.96 9.47
C ASN A 233 -2.10 19.94 8.35
N GLU A 234 -2.89 20.28 7.32
CA GLU A 234 -3.28 19.37 6.23
C GLU A 234 -2.08 18.79 5.47
N ASP A 235 -0.94 19.48 5.46
CA ASP A 235 0.32 18.95 4.90
C ASP A 235 0.95 17.87 5.77
N ALA A 236 0.57 17.77 7.04
CA ALA A 236 1.11 16.79 7.96
C ALA A 236 0.38 15.43 7.90
N ILE A 237 -0.66 15.27 7.06
CA ILE A 237 -1.34 13.97 6.93
C ILE A 237 -0.40 12.98 6.25
N ALA A 238 0.21 12.14 7.06
CA ALA A 238 1.01 11.00 6.62
C ALA A 238 0.14 9.73 6.61
N LEU A 239 0.56 8.71 5.86
CA LEU A 239 -0.05 7.39 5.96
C LEU A 239 -0.04 6.92 7.42
N LEU A 240 -1.12 6.27 7.84
CA LEU A 240 -1.23 5.75 9.21
C LEU A 240 -0.03 4.89 9.58
N LEU A 241 0.42 4.02 8.66
CA LEU A 241 1.59 3.19 8.89
C LEU A 241 2.86 4.01 9.14
N GLN A 242 3.09 5.11 8.42
CA GLN A 242 4.24 5.99 8.62
C GLN A 242 4.21 6.61 10.02
N ARG A 243 3.05 7.10 10.44
CA ARG A 243 2.85 7.64 11.80
C ARG A 243 3.08 6.57 12.86
N GLU A 244 2.53 5.38 12.69
CA GLU A 244 2.70 4.28 13.64
C GLU A 244 4.18 3.87 13.82
N LEU A 245 4.95 3.81 12.73
CA LEU A 245 6.34 3.36 12.76
C LEU A 245 7.32 4.45 13.20
N VAL A 246 7.13 5.69 12.76
CA VAL A 246 8.11 6.77 12.96
C VAL A 246 7.73 7.69 14.12
N GLU A 247 6.47 8.11 14.21
CA GLU A 247 6.03 9.02 15.28
C GLU A 247 5.71 8.26 16.58
N LEU A 248 4.98 7.13 16.47
CA LEU A 248 4.61 6.31 17.63
C LEU A 248 5.62 5.20 17.95
N ASP A 249 6.71 5.10 17.19
CA ASP A 249 7.79 4.12 17.37
C ASP A 249 7.29 2.67 17.57
N LYS A 250 6.22 2.28 16.85
CA LYS A 250 5.72 0.91 16.89
C LYS A 250 6.61 -0.03 16.07
N ILE A 251 6.63 -1.30 16.45
CA ILE A 251 7.16 -2.37 15.59
C ILE A 251 6.10 -2.79 14.58
N ILE A 252 6.50 -3.29 13.40
CA ILE A 252 5.59 -3.68 12.31
C ILE A 252 4.44 -4.60 12.80
N PRO A 253 4.67 -5.67 13.58
CA PRO A 253 3.59 -6.52 14.09
C PRO A 253 2.58 -5.80 15.02
N ALA A 254 2.93 -4.65 15.58
CA ALA A 254 2.07 -3.87 16.47
C ALA A 254 1.25 -2.80 15.73
N THR A 255 1.52 -2.55 14.45
CA THR A 255 0.74 -1.65 13.59
C THR A 255 -0.63 -2.22 13.27
N GLY A 256 -1.54 -1.37 12.80
CA GLY A 256 -2.85 -1.80 12.29
C GLY A 256 -2.73 -2.83 11.18
N ALA A 257 -1.86 -2.58 10.20
CA ALA A 257 -1.58 -3.48 9.09
C ALA A 257 -0.99 -4.83 9.56
N GLY A 258 -0.05 -4.82 10.51
CA GLY A 258 0.55 -6.05 11.04
C GLY A 258 -0.44 -6.93 11.80
N LYS A 259 -1.35 -6.32 12.56
CA LYS A 259 -2.41 -7.04 13.27
C LYS A 259 -3.43 -7.65 12.31
N GLU A 260 -3.84 -6.90 11.29
CA GLU A 260 -4.78 -7.35 10.26
C GLU A 260 -4.22 -8.54 9.49
N LEU A 261 -3.01 -8.42 8.96
CA LEU A 261 -2.36 -9.50 8.23
C LEU A 261 -2.26 -10.77 9.08
N LYS A 262 -1.86 -10.64 10.35
CA LYS A 262 -1.80 -11.77 11.28
C LYS A 262 -3.16 -12.43 11.49
N GLY A 263 -4.23 -11.64 11.58
CA GLY A 263 -5.60 -12.14 11.69
C GLY A 263 -6.00 -12.96 10.47
N ASN A 264 -5.76 -12.44 9.28
CA ASN A 264 -6.06 -13.12 8.02
C ASN A 264 -5.30 -14.45 7.87
N ILE A 265 -3.99 -14.46 8.15
CA ILE A 265 -3.19 -15.69 8.09
C ILE A 265 -3.68 -16.74 9.10
N ARG A 266 -4.11 -16.31 10.30
CA ARG A 266 -4.68 -17.23 11.29
C ARG A 266 -5.99 -17.86 10.82
N ASN A 267 -6.89 -17.07 10.23
CA ASN A 267 -8.14 -17.61 9.67
C ASN A 267 -7.85 -18.64 8.58
N LEU A 268 -6.89 -18.36 7.69
CA LEU A 268 -6.47 -19.29 6.64
C LEU A 268 -5.86 -20.57 7.25
N LEU A 269 -5.10 -20.46 8.34
CA LEU A 269 -4.56 -21.62 9.05
C LEU A 269 -5.65 -22.55 9.61
N GLU A 270 -6.74 -22.00 10.14
CA GLU A 270 -7.84 -22.82 10.64
C GLU A 270 -8.54 -23.57 9.49
N VAL A 271 -8.79 -22.90 8.36
CA VAL A 271 -9.35 -23.55 7.15
C VAL A 271 -8.45 -24.70 6.68
N LEU A 272 -7.16 -24.44 6.49
CA LEU A 272 -6.20 -25.45 6.04
C LEU A 272 -6.03 -26.62 7.00
N LYS A 273 -6.19 -26.42 8.31
CA LYS A 273 -6.18 -27.54 9.28
C LYS A 273 -7.33 -28.51 9.05
N HIS A 274 -8.53 -27.99 8.73
CA HIS A 274 -9.68 -28.83 8.38
C HIS A 274 -9.42 -29.57 7.08
N GLU A 275 -8.94 -28.88 6.04
CA GLU A 275 -8.63 -29.51 4.75
C GLU A 275 -7.60 -30.64 4.88
N VAL A 276 -6.52 -30.42 5.67
CA VAL A 276 -5.51 -31.47 5.96
C VAL A 276 -6.10 -32.65 6.69
N ALA A 277 -7.09 -32.43 7.57
CA ALA A 277 -7.72 -33.50 8.32
C ALA A 277 -8.63 -34.37 7.45
N GLU A 278 -9.30 -33.76 6.46
CA GLU A 278 -10.26 -34.42 5.58
C GLU A 278 -9.61 -35.02 4.33
N GLU A 279 -8.41 -34.56 3.92
CA GLU A 279 -7.73 -35.02 2.72
C GLU A 279 -7.19 -36.45 2.88
N GLN A 280 -7.56 -37.30 1.93
CA GLN A 280 -7.21 -38.73 1.91
C GLN A 280 -6.05 -39.04 0.96
N ASP A 281 -5.83 -38.20 -0.06
CA ASP A 281 -4.73 -38.35 -1.01
C ASP A 281 -3.40 -37.97 -0.31
N PRO A 282 -2.44 -38.88 -0.22
CA PRO A 282 -1.17 -38.64 0.50
C PRO A 282 -0.34 -37.50 -0.11
N GLU A 283 -0.35 -37.30 -1.44
CA GLU A 283 0.43 -36.26 -2.10
C GLU A 283 -0.17 -34.88 -1.83
N LYS A 284 -1.48 -34.74 -1.99
CA LYS A 284 -2.21 -33.51 -1.67
C LYS A 284 -2.11 -33.15 -0.21
N LYS A 285 -2.23 -34.15 0.67
CA LYS A 285 -2.07 -33.97 2.11
C LYS A 285 -0.69 -33.42 2.47
N ALA A 286 0.36 -33.95 1.84
CA ALA A 286 1.73 -33.48 2.05
C ALA A 286 1.92 -32.04 1.55
N GLU A 287 1.29 -31.64 0.44
CA GLU A 287 1.30 -30.29 -0.07
C GLU A 287 0.60 -29.33 0.90
N LEU A 288 -0.61 -29.66 1.36
CA LEU A 288 -1.37 -28.87 2.33
C LEU A 288 -0.60 -28.71 3.66
N GLN A 289 0.09 -29.77 4.11
CA GLN A 289 0.93 -29.71 5.30
C GLN A 289 2.13 -28.74 5.13
N ARG A 290 2.79 -28.71 3.96
CA ARG A 290 3.85 -27.73 3.68
C ARG A 290 3.32 -26.31 3.70
N LYS A 291 2.17 -26.06 3.08
CA LYS A 291 1.49 -24.76 3.11
C LYS A 291 1.12 -24.34 4.52
N LEU A 292 0.63 -25.26 5.33
CA LEU A 292 0.30 -25.02 6.75
C LEU A 292 1.54 -24.65 7.58
N GLN A 293 2.67 -25.33 7.35
CA GLN A 293 3.95 -25.00 8.00
C GLN A 293 4.46 -23.61 7.60
N PHE A 294 4.36 -23.28 6.31
CA PHE A 294 4.74 -21.96 5.78
C PHE A 294 3.93 -20.84 6.45
N LEU A 295 2.59 -20.94 6.50
CA LEU A 295 1.75 -19.95 7.15
C LEU A 295 1.99 -19.83 8.66
N ARG A 296 2.30 -20.94 9.34
CA ARG A 296 2.71 -20.90 10.76
C ARG A 296 3.99 -20.10 10.97
N SER A 297 4.93 -20.17 10.04
CA SER A 297 6.17 -19.38 10.10
C SER A 297 5.88 -17.88 9.99
N GLN A 298 4.97 -17.47 9.10
CA GLN A 298 4.55 -16.08 8.93
C GLN A 298 3.85 -15.53 10.21
N VAL A 299 2.94 -16.30 10.80
CA VAL A 299 2.31 -15.90 12.08
C VAL A 299 3.36 -15.69 13.16
N LYS A 300 4.41 -16.52 13.19
CA LYS A 300 5.51 -16.38 14.14
C LYS A 300 6.30 -15.09 13.95
N GLN A 301 6.55 -14.68 12.70
CA GLN A 301 7.20 -13.40 12.39
C GLN A 301 6.35 -12.21 12.83
N LEU A 302 5.03 -12.32 12.73
CA LEU A 302 4.07 -11.28 13.15
C LEU A 302 3.71 -11.34 14.64
N ASN A 303 4.44 -12.08 15.47
CA ASN A 303 4.25 -12.06 16.90
C ASN A 303 4.88 -10.81 17.54
N ILE A 304 4.09 -10.13 18.38
CA ILE A 304 4.58 -9.00 19.17
C ILE A 304 5.36 -9.58 20.37
N PRO A 305 6.65 -9.22 20.54
CA PRO A 305 7.44 -9.62 21.70
C PRO A 305 6.79 -9.20 23.01
N LEU A 306 7.01 -9.96 24.08
CA LEU A 306 6.38 -9.73 25.39
C LEU A 306 6.62 -8.30 25.92
N GLY A 307 7.85 -7.78 25.79
CA GLY A 307 8.18 -6.42 26.22
C GLY A 307 7.39 -5.34 25.47
N GLU A 308 7.11 -5.53 24.18
CA GLU A 308 6.27 -4.59 23.42
C GLU A 308 4.78 -4.76 23.77
N ARG A 309 4.31 -5.97 24.09
CA ARG A 309 2.93 -6.18 24.58
C ARG A 309 2.70 -5.42 25.89
N LEU A 310 3.65 -5.48 26.82
CA LEU A 310 3.57 -4.76 28.08
C LEU A 310 3.55 -3.25 27.86
N ARG A 311 4.36 -2.73 26.92
CA ARG A 311 4.33 -1.30 26.54
C ARG A 311 2.96 -0.88 26.01
N ILE A 312 2.33 -1.68 25.15
CA ILE A 312 0.98 -1.42 24.63
C ILE A 312 -0.05 -1.39 25.76
N ILE A 313 0.01 -2.37 26.67
CA ILE A 313 -0.96 -2.50 27.77
C ILE A 313 -0.84 -1.35 28.76
N PHE A 314 0.38 -0.92 29.09
CA PHE A 314 0.63 0.13 30.08
C PHE A 314 0.68 1.55 29.48
N GLY A 315 0.31 1.71 28.20
CA GLY A 315 0.18 3.03 27.57
C GLY A 315 1.50 3.80 27.38
N PHE A 316 2.64 3.11 27.30
CA PHE A 316 3.96 3.75 27.08
C PHE A 316 4.19 4.25 25.66
N TYR A 317 3.19 4.27 24.80
CA TYR A 317 3.21 5.04 23.57
C TYR A 317 2.74 6.45 23.94
N GLN A 318 3.64 7.42 23.95
CA GLN A 318 3.24 8.82 24.02
C GLN A 318 2.36 9.16 22.81
N VAL A 319 1.19 9.70 23.06
CA VAL A 319 0.27 10.27 22.06
C VAL A 319 0.87 11.54 21.46
#